data_10a9ba88383634966e7b987d33cb331d
#
_entry.id   10a9ba88383634966e7b987d33cb331d
#
_cell.length_a   1.000
_cell.length_b   1.000
_cell.length_c   1.000
_cell.angle_alpha   90.00
_cell.angle_beta   90.00
_cell.angle_gamma   90.00
#
_symmetry.space_group_name_H-M   'P 1'
#
loop_
_entity.id
_entity.type
_entity.pdbx_description
1 polymer ?
#
loop_
_entity_poly.entity_id
_entity_poly.type
_entity_poly.pdbx_seq_one_letter_code
_entity_poly.pdbx_strand_id
1 'polypeptide(L)'
;MKRKVLGLSLLICCLVISVRAHDLFLKFDTYFLRPNSQATVRLLNGSFRASEGAVARDRMRDVSLVAPDGKISHPEATMWRDEGATALLDLQTGAAGTYVISVSTKPREIELKAKDFNEYLAHDGLPDTLAARRKNGELSKDVREQYSKHVRAIFQIGDALTDAYKTPLGYPVEIIPQQNPYDLRVGQTLEVLCTLDGRPLVNQFVLAGRETRGRMSRETGARTDAGGIARFKLVGAGKWYVKMINMTPVTNGEVNYESKWATLTFEIR
;
A
#
# COMPACT_ATOMS: atom_id res chain seq x y z
N MET A 1 5.76 4.87 69.68
CA MET A 1 4.97 5.04 68.47
C MET A 1 5.90 5.06 67.25
N LYS A 2 5.97 3.94 66.48
CA LYS A 2 6.83 3.81 65.29
C LYS A 2 5.96 4.04 64.06
N ARG A 3 6.16 5.15 63.35
CA ARG A 3 5.50 5.46 62.09
C ARG A 3 6.12 4.60 60.96
N LYS A 4 5.33 3.71 60.38
CA LYS A 4 5.68 2.99 59.14
C LYS A 4 5.42 3.93 57.97
N VAL A 5 6.46 4.31 57.25
CA VAL A 5 6.37 4.98 55.98
C VAL A 5 6.17 3.92 54.92
N LEU A 6 4.98 3.92 54.32
CA LEU A 6 4.63 3.03 53.20
C LEU A 6 5.13 3.70 51.90
N GLY A 7 6.23 3.21 51.37
CA GLY A 7 6.75 3.68 50.07
C GLY A 7 5.87 3.17 48.91
N LEU A 8 5.14 4.06 48.24
CA LEU A 8 4.37 3.77 47.06
C LEU A 8 5.32 3.80 45.85
N SER A 9 5.77 2.62 45.39
CA SER A 9 6.54 2.47 44.19
C SER A 9 5.63 2.68 42.96
N LEU A 10 5.72 3.82 42.32
CA LEU A 10 5.03 4.13 41.06
C LEU A 10 5.71 3.35 39.92
N LEU A 11 5.10 2.22 39.53
CA LEU A 11 5.55 1.45 38.38
C LEU A 11 5.15 2.21 37.08
N ILE A 12 6.08 3.00 36.55
CA ILE A 12 5.90 3.64 35.24
C ILE A 12 6.01 2.55 34.18
N CYS A 13 4.85 2.06 33.73
CA CYS A 13 4.77 1.18 32.56
C CYS A 13 5.08 2.02 31.32
N CYS A 14 6.33 2.03 30.86
CA CYS A 14 6.68 2.56 29.55
C CYS A 14 5.97 1.72 28.50
N LEU A 15 4.85 2.23 27.98
CA LEU A 15 4.27 1.71 26.73
C LEU A 15 5.31 1.90 25.61
N VAL A 16 6.02 0.84 25.30
CA VAL A 16 6.82 0.77 24.08
C VAL A 16 5.81 0.70 22.91
N ILE A 17 5.51 1.87 22.32
CA ILE A 17 4.76 1.93 21.08
C ILE A 17 5.69 1.35 20.03
N SER A 18 5.51 0.09 19.68
CA SER A 18 6.16 -0.52 18.51
C SER A 18 5.67 0.23 17.27
N VAL A 19 6.49 1.14 16.78
CA VAL A 19 6.23 1.82 15.50
C VAL A 19 6.51 0.79 14.40
N ARG A 20 5.46 0.10 13.94
CA ARG A 20 5.55 -0.77 12.78
C ARG A 20 5.42 0.07 11.52
N ALA A 21 6.22 -0.24 10.51
CA ALA A 21 5.98 0.28 9.17
C ALA A 21 4.66 -0.34 8.67
N HIS A 22 3.65 0.50 8.48
CA HIS A 22 2.31 0.07 8.06
C HIS A 22 2.18 0.17 6.55
N ASP A 23 1.62 -0.84 5.90
CA ASP A 23 1.17 -0.73 4.52
C ASP A 23 0.04 0.31 4.40
N LEU A 24 -0.22 0.79 3.19
CA LEU A 24 -1.37 1.63 2.88
C LEU A 24 -2.15 0.97 1.74
N PHE A 25 -3.48 0.82 1.91
CA PHE A 25 -4.33 0.18 0.92
C PHE A 25 -5.62 0.98 0.71
N LEU A 26 -6.05 1.10 -0.54
CA LEU A 26 -7.43 1.45 -0.87
C LEU A 26 -8.23 0.15 -0.97
N LYS A 27 -9.35 0.06 -0.25
CA LYS A 27 -10.14 -1.18 -0.19
C LYS A 27 -11.64 -0.90 -0.22
N PHE A 28 -12.33 -1.56 -1.13
CA PHE A 28 -13.79 -1.61 -1.19
C PHE A 28 -14.35 -2.84 -0.47
N ASP A 29 -15.63 -2.77 -0.09
CA ASP A 29 -16.37 -3.95 0.37
C ASP A 29 -16.60 -4.94 -0.76
N THR A 30 -16.88 -4.45 -1.96
CA THR A 30 -16.82 -5.15 -3.24
C THR A 30 -16.26 -4.22 -4.29
N TYR A 31 -15.46 -4.72 -5.20
CA TYR A 31 -14.89 -3.96 -6.31
C TYR A 31 -15.77 -3.99 -7.57
N PHE A 32 -16.96 -4.61 -7.47
CA PHE A 32 -17.98 -4.64 -8.50
C PHE A 32 -19.15 -3.77 -8.08
N LEU A 33 -19.24 -2.59 -8.63
CA LEU A 33 -20.19 -1.57 -8.24
C LEU A 33 -21.30 -1.43 -9.28
N ARG A 34 -22.43 -0.85 -8.85
CA ARG A 34 -23.55 -0.53 -9.75
C ARG A 34 -23.36 0.88 -10.32
N PRO A 35 -23.79 1.15 -11.56
CA PRO A 35 -23.89 2.51 -12.08
C PRO A 35 -24.81 3.40 -11.23
N ASN A 36 -24.53 4.69 -11.19
CA ASN A 36 -25.33 5.72 -10.52
C ASN A 36 -25.69 5.38 -9.06
N SER A 37 -24.75 4.82 -8.33
CA SER A 37 -24.91 4.46 -6.92
C SER A 37 -23.80 5.08 -6.06
N GLN A 38 -24.00 5.09 -4.76
CA GLN A 38 -22.96 5.50 -3.83
C GLN A 38 -22.05 4.32 -3.51
N ALA A 39 -20.75 4.59 -3.37
CA ALA A 39 -19.73 3.64 -2.95
C ALA A 39 -18.74 4.33 -2.01
N THR A 40 -18.22 3.57 -1.07
CA THR A 40 -17.19 4.04 -0.13
C THR A 40 -15.94 3.21 -0.31
N VAL A 41 -14.79 3.88 -0.49
CA VAL A 41 -13.48 3.25 -0.43
C VAL A 41 -12.81 3.57 0.89
N ARG A 42 -12.24 2.57 1.53
CA ARG A 42 -11.45 2.70 2.77
C ARG A 42 -9.98 2.90 2.43
N LEU A 43 -9.35 3.87 3.06
CA LEU A 43 -7.90 4.02 3.07
C LEU A 43 -7.38 3.41 4.37
N LEU A 44 -6.88 2.19 4.28
CA LEU A 44 -6.36 1.41 5.41
C LEU A 44 -4.86 1.69 5.58
N ASN A 45 -4.47 2.26 6.71
CA ASN A 45 -3.08 2.43 7.09
C ASN A 45 -2.73 1.40 8.16
N GLY A 46 -2.23 0.25 7.73
CA GLY A 46 -2.03 -0.92 8.57
C GLY A 46 -1.91 -2.19 7.74
N SER A 47 -2.77 -3.16 8.00
CA SER A 47 -2.89 -4.39 7.20
C SER A 47 -4.00 -4.25 6.14
N PHE A 48 -4.06 -5.21 5.22
CA PHE A 48 -5.18 -5.27 4.24
C PHE A 48 -6.55 -5.54 4.89
N ARG A 49 -6.59 -5.82 6.21
CA ARG A 49 -7.81 -6.10 6.97
C ARG A 49 -8.23 -4.97 7.91
N ALA A 50 -7.27 -4.26 8.45
CA ALA A 50 -7.53 -3.27 9.50
C ALA A 50 -6.57 -2.08 9.38
N SER A 51 -7.09 -0.90 9.68
CA SER A 51 -6.33 0.33 9.82
C SER A 51 -5.92 0.51 11.29
N GLU A 52 -4.71 0.98 11.53
CA GLU A 52 -4.17 1.28 12.85
C GLU A 52 -4.16 2.79 13.14
N GLY A 53 -4.44 3.62 12.14
CA GLY A 53 -4.57 5.06 12.27
C GLY A 53 -5.02 5.73 10.97
N ALA A 54 -5.90 6.71 11.05
CA ALA A 54 -6.35 7.46 9.89
C ALA A 54 -5.19 8.27 9.28
N VAL A 55 -5.17 8.34 7.95
CA VAL A 55 -4.22 9.20 7.23
C VAL A 55 -4.78 10.62 7.19
N ALA A 56 -4.07 11.56 7.82
CA ALA A 56 -4.46 12.96 7.83
C ALA A 56 -4.52 13.53 6.39
N ARG A 57 -5.47 14.42 6.13
CA ARG A 57 -5.71 14.97 4.77
C ARG A 57 -4.54 15.79 4.25
N ASP A 58 -3.85 16.51 5.12
CA ASP A 58 -2.65 17.29 4.80
C ASP A 58 -1.46 16.42 4.36
N ARG A 59 -1.48 15.12 4.72
CA ARG A 59 -0.54 14.10 4.25
C ARG A 59 -0.78 13.69 2.82
N MET A 60 -1.98 13.85 2.29
CA MET A 60 -2.31 13.48 0.92
C MET A 60 -1.73 14.52 -0.04
N ARG A 61 -0.85 14.09 -0.92
CA ARG A 61 -0.28 14.91 -2.00
C ARG A 61 -1.25 15.00 -3.17
N ASP A 62 -1.87 13.86 -3.49
CA ASP A 62 -2.80 13.72 -4.58
C ASP A 62 -3.84 12.63 -4.29
N VAL A 63 -5.06 12.84 -4.77
CA VAL A 63 -6.12 11.84 -4.88
C VAL A 63 -6.65 11.92 -6.30
N SER A 64 -6.56 10.85 -7.06
CA SER A 64 -6.97 10.81 -8.46
C SER A 64 -8.00 9.72 -8.71
N LEU A 65 -9.09 10.07 -9.39
CA LEU A 65 -10.10 9.15 -9.92
C LEU A 65 -10.00 9.15 -11.44
N VAL A 66 -9.67 8.00 -12.04
CA VAL A 66 -9.63 7.80 -13.49
C VAL A 66 -10.94 7.15 -13.94
N ALA A 67 -11.66 7.82 -14.81
CA ALA A 67 -12.92 7.35 -15.39
C ALA A 67 -12.66 6.42 -16.61
N PRO A 68 -13.69 5.69 -17.09
CA PRO A 68 -13.58 4.77 -18.22
C PRO A 68 -13.08 5.39 -19.54
N ASP A 69 -13.32 6.68 -19.74
CA ASP A 69 -12.86 7.47 -20.87
C ASP A 69 -11.42 8.00 -20.72
N GLY A 70 -10.76 7.63 -19.63
CA GLY A 70 -9.39 8.08 -19.31
C GLY A 70 -9.33 9.45 -18.64
N LYS A 71 -10.45 10.14 -18.42
CA LYS A 71 -10.49 11.43 -17.74
C LYS A 71 -10.10 11.26 -16.28
N ILE A 72 -9.15 12.09 -15.83
CA ILE A 72 -8.72 12.14 -14.44
C ILE A 72 -9.44 13.30 -13.73
N SER A 73 -9.99 13.02 -12.56
CA SER A 73 -10.56 14.01 -11.66
C SER A 73 -9.98 13.83 -10.26
N HIS A 74 -10.05 14.90 -9.44
CA HIS A 74 -9.50 14.91 -8.10
C HIS A 74 -10.65 15.08 -7.10
N PRO A 75 -11.05 14.02 -6.37
CA PRO A 75 -12.07 14.09 -5.35
C PRO A 75 -11.75 15.14 -4.29
N GLU A 76 -12.74 15.96 -3.93
CA GLU A 76 -12.57 17.06 -2.97
C GLU A 76 -12.36 16.51 -1.54
N ALA A 77 -11.71 17.35 -0.71
CA ALA A 77 -11.47 17.01 0.70
C ALA A 77 -12.77 16.76 1.48
N THR A 78 -13.86 17.41 1.09
CA THR A 78 -15.21 17.26 1.68
C THR A 78 -15.82 15.89 1.48
N MET A 79 -15.36 15.13 0.48
CA MET A 79 -15.81 13.75 0.20
C MET A 79 -15.17 12.74 1.16
N TRP A 80 -14.21 13.17 1.97
CA TRP A 80 -13.55 12.33 2.95
C TRP A 80 -14.17 12.49 4.33
N ARG A 81 -14.31 11.37 5.04
CA ARG A 81 -14.64 11.33 6.47
C ARG A 81 -13.76 10.32 7.19
N ASP A 82 -13.68 10.41 8.51
CA ASP A 82 -12.98 9.43 9.33
C ASP A 82 -13.99 8.59 10.13
N GLU A 83 -13.70 7.29 10.20
CA GLU A 83 -14.43 6.35 11.03
C GLU A 83 -13.42 5.57 11.87
N GLY A 84 -13.27 5.97 13.13
CA GLY A 84 -12.22 5.47 14.01
C GLY A 84 -10.83 5.68 13.41
N ALA A 85 -10.08 4.60 13.22
CA ALA A 85 -8.74 4.60 12.65
C ALA A 85 -8.70 4.59 11.11
N THR A 86 -9.83 4.71 10.42
CA THR A 86 -9.93 4.56 8.96
C THR A 86 -10.40 5.84 8.30
N ALA A 87 -9.70 6.29 7.28
CA ALA A 87 -10.18 7.34 6.39
C ALA A 87 -11.05 6.73 5.28
N LEU A 88 -12.22 7.31 5.05
CA LEU A 88 -13.23 6.86 4.10
C LEU A 88 -13.43 7.93 3.03
N LEU A 89 -13.43 7.54 1.77
CA LEU A 89 -13.80 8.39 0.64
C LEU A 89 -15.11 7.91 0.07
N ASP A 90 -16.13 8.77 0.12
CA ASP A 90 -17.43 8.51 -0.47
C ASP A 90 -17.45 8.97 -1.94
N LEU A 91 -17.85 8.08 -2.84
CA LEU A 91 -17.84 8.28 -4.30
C LEU A 91 -19.26 8.10 -4.85
N GLN A 92 -19.62 8.94 -5.81
CA GLN A 92 -20.77 8.70 -6.68
C GLN A 92 -20.28 7.94 -7.91
N THR A 93 -20.78 6.71 -8.14
CA THR A 93 -20.43 5.92 -9.31
C THR A 93 -21.11 6.52 -10.57
N GLY A 94 -20.37 6.49 -11.68
CA GLY A 94 -20.84 7.01 -12.97
C GLY A 94 -21.26 5.90 -13.94
N ALA A 95 -20.88 6.09 -15.21
CA ALA A 95 -21.14 5.15 -16.31
C ALA A 95 -20.46 3.79 -16.09
N ALA A 96 -20.93 2.77 -16.80
CA ALA A 96 -20.31 1.45 -16.80
C ALA A 96 -18.88 1.52 -17.36
N GLY A 97 -17.95 0.80 -16.74
CA GLY A 97 -16.54 0.73 -17.13
C GLY A 97 -15.62 0.38 -15.98
N THR A 98 -14.35 0.24 -16.30
CA THR A 98 -13.27 0.05 -15.32
C THR A 98 -12.78 1.41 -14.84
N TYR A 99 -12.62 1.58 -13.55
CA TYR A 99 -12.17 2.81 -12.89
C TYR A 99 -10.92 2.56 -12.07
N VAL A 100 -10.20 3.64 -11.79
CA VAL A 100 -9.07 3.63 -10.85
C VAL A 100 -9.26 4.75 -9.84
N ILE A 101 -9.14 4.47 -8.56
CA ILE A 101 -8.95 5.45 -7.50
C ILE A 101 -7.55 5.30 -6.93
N SER A 102 -6.85 6.41 -6.72
CA SER A 102 -5.47 6.40 -6.23
C SER A 102 -5.23 7.51 -5.22
N VAL A 103 -4.30 7.25 -4.30
CA VAL A 103 -3.81 8.23 -3.32
C VAL A 103 -2.29 8.21 -3.31
N SER A 104 -1.69 9.39 -3.38
CA SER A 104 -0.26 9.62 -3.20
C SER A 104 -0.03 10.45 -1.94
N THR A 105 0.91 10.05 -1.08
CA THR A 105 1.22 10.79 0.15
C THR A 105 2.49 11.63 0.01
N LYS A 106 2.56 12.72 0.77
CA LYS A 106 3.80 13.48 0.97
C LYS A 106 4.82 12.63 1.72
N PRO A 107 6.13 12.82 1.49
CA PRO A 107 7.17 12.17 2.28
C PRO A 107 7.04 12.48 3.78
N ARG A 108 7.43 11.53 4.60
CA ARG A 108 7.53 11.66 6.06
C ARG A 108 8.75 10.89 6.56
N GLU A 109 9.36 11.38 7.63
CA GLU A 109 10.46 10.69 8.28
C GLU A 109 9.98 9.87 9.48
N ILE A 110 10.71 8.79 9.74
CA ILE A 110 10.52 7.91 10.89
C ILE A 110 11.88 7.45 11.40
N GLU A 111 12.01 7.36 12.71
CA GLU A 111 13.16 6.72 13.36
C GLU A 111 12.78 5.32 13.81
N LEU A 112 13.57 4.35 13.45
CA LEU A 112 13.35 2.94 13.76
C LEU A 112 14.56 2.37 14.50
N LYS A 113 14.29 1.63 15.56
CA LYS A 113 15.32 0.84 16.21
C LYS A 113 15.83 -0.24 15.24
N ALA A 114 17.10 -0.57 15.37
CA ALA A 114 17.78 -1.54 14.51
C ALA A 114 17.00 -2.87 14.39
N LYS A 115 16.48 -3.39 15.52
CA LYS A 115 15.69 -4.60 15.56
C LYS A 115 14.41 -4.47 14.73
N ASP A 116 13.62 -3.40 14.98
CA ASP A 116 12.33 -3.17 14.33
C ASP A 116 12.52 -2.95 12.81
N PHE A 117 13.56 -2.23 12.41
CA PHE A 117 13.90 -2.03 11.00
C PHE A 117 14.29 -3.34 10.31
N ASN A 118 15.11 -4.18 10.93
CA ASN A 118 15.49 -5.47 10.36
C ASN A 118 14.28 -6.43 10.26
N GLU A 119 13.37 -6.42 11.23
CA GLU A 119 12.11 -7.18 11.18
C GLU A 119 11.21 -6.68 10.05
N TYR A 120 11.07 -5.36 9.89
CA TYR A 120 10.35 -4.73 8.79
C TYR A 120 10.93 -5.16 7.43
N LEU A 121 12.25 -5.07 7.24
CA LEU A 121 12.91 -5.50 6.00
C LEU A 121 12.63 -6.99 5.67
N ALA A 122 12.61 -7.84 6.69
CA ALA A 122 12.36 -9.27 6.53
C ALA A 122 10.91 -9.59 6.14
N HIS A 123 9.93 -8.84 6.64
CA HIS A 123 8.50 -9.14 6.47
C HIS A 123 7.86 -8.42 5.28
N ASP A 124 8.35 -7.23 4.92
CA ASP A 124 7.71 -6.38 3.90
C ASP A 124 8.37 -6.43 2.51
N GLY A 125 9.16 -7.48 2.25
CA GLY A 125 9.68 -7.75 0.91
C GLY A 125 10.92 -6.95 0.53
N LEU A 126 11.84 -6.71 1.48
CA LEU A 126 13.09 -5.99 1.29
C LEU A 126 14.33 -6.88 1.55
N PRO A 127 14.40 -8.09 0.97
CA PRO A 127 15.47 -9.04 1.25
C PRO A 127 16.85 -8.49 0.86
N ASP A 128 16.93 -7.70 -0.20
CA ASP A 128 18.21 -7.17 -0.71
C ASP A 128 18.78 -6.12 0.25
N THR A 129 17.94 -5.22 0.78
CA THR A 129 18.35 -4.23 1.79
C THR A 129 18.80 -4.92 3.08
N LEU A 130 18.08 -5.94 3.53
CA LEU A 130 18.46 -6.71 4.71
C LEU A 130 19.80 -7.44 4.51
N ALA A 131 20.02 -8.02 3.33
CA ALA A 131 21.27 -8.67 2.97
C ALA A 131 22.44 -7.67 2.92
N ALA A 132 22.22 -6.48 2.35
CA ALA A 132 23.22 -5.41 2.32
C ALA A 132 23.60 -4.96 3.73
N ARG A 133 22.62 -4.71 4.62
CA ARG A 133 22.87 -4.36 6.02
C ARG A 133 23.68 -5.43 6.75
N ARG A 134 23.35 -6.71 6.52
CA ARG A 134 24.12 -7.82 7.11
C ARG A 134 25.56 -7.82 6.62
N LYS A 135 25.78 -7.67 5.31
CA LYS A 135 27.11 -7.61 4.69
C LYS A 135 27.94 -6.46 5.24
N ASN A 136 27.32 -5.31 5.49
CA ASN A 136 27.98 -4.09 5.95
C ASN A 136 28.14 -4.02 7.49
N GLY A 137 27.68 -5.03 8.26
CA GLY A 137 27.75 -5.00 9.73
C GLY A 137 26.81 -3.97 10.38
N GLU A 138 25.66 -3.67 9.74
CA GLU A 138 24.74 -2.59 10.16
C GLU A 138 23.51 -3.06 10.91
N LEU A 139 23.39 -4.36 11.21
CA LEU A 139 22.21 -4.92 11.85
C LEU A 139 21.93 -4.37 13.27
N SER A 140 22.90 -3.75 13.92
CA SER A 140 22.76 -3.09 15.23
C SER A 140 22.57 -1.58 15.15
N LYS A 141 22.56 -0.98 13.95
CA LYS A 141 22.44 0.47 13.77
C LYS A 141 20.97 0.86 13.64
N ASP A 142 20.52 1.80 14.47
CA ASP A 142 19.23 2.47 14.32
C ASP A 142 19.16 3.20 12.98
N VAL A 143 17.96 3.45 12.48
CA VAL A 143 17.73 3.97 11.13
C VAL A 143 16.75 5.13 11.17
N ARG A 144 17.04 6.17 10.41
CA ARG A 144 16.12 7.23 10.03
C ARG A 144 15.75 7.04 8.56
N GLU A 145 14.46 6.85 8.29
CA GLU A 145 13.91 6.58 6.96
C GLU A 145 12.97 7.71 6.56
N GLN A 146 13.10 8.19 5.32
CA GLN A 146 12.08 9.02 4.68
C GLN A 146 11.24 8.14 3.78
N TYR A 147 9.91 8.13 3.98
CA TYR A 147 9.01 7.28 3.22
C TYR A 147 7.83 8.04 2.62
N SER A 148 7.37 7.58 1.44
CA SER A 148 6.10 8.00 0.82
C SER A 148 5.34 6.77 0.32
N LYS A 149 4.00 6.90 0.21
CA LYS A 149 3.11 5.79 -0.18
C LYS A 149 2.21 6.20 -1.34
N HIS A 150 2.08 5.32 -2.34
CA HIS A 150 1.37 5.54 -3.59
C HIS A 150 0.48 4.33 -3.85
N VAL A 151 -0.82 4.50 -3.62
CA VAL A 151 -1.75 3.37 -3.57
C VAL A 151 -2.84 3.51 -4.62
N ARG A 152 -3.24 2.38 -5.22
CA ARG A 152 -4.21 2.31 -6.31
C ARG A 152 -5.22 1.21 -6.03
N ALA A 153 -6.50 1.48 -6.27
CA ALA A 153 -7.55 0.48 -6.35
C ALA A 153 -8.21 0.54 -7.72
N ILE A 154 -8.36 -0.62 -8.37
CA ILE A 154 -9.10 -0.76 -9.62
C ILE A 154 -10.44 -1.37 -9.27
N PHE A 155 -11.53 -0.80 -9.78
CA PHE A 155 -12.88 -1.29 -9.55
C PHE A 155 -13.72 -1.23 -10.84
N GLN A 156 -14.76 -2.06 -10.90
CA GLN A 156 -15.60 -2.24 -12.07
C GLN A 156 -17.00 -1.73 -11.78
N ILE A 157 -17.54 -0.90 -12.68
CA ILE A 157 -18.92 -0.47 -12.65
C ILE A 157 -19.66 -1.11 -13.85
N GLY A 158 -20.72 -1.90 -13.58
CA GLY A 158 -21.41 -2.67 -14.63
C GLY A 158 -20.45 -3.63 -15.36
N ASP A 159 -20.77 -3.97 -16.63
CA ASP A 159 -20.10 -5.05 -17.35
C ASP A 159 -19.13 -4.57 -18.44
N ALA A 160 -19.09 -3.27 -18.77
CA ALA A 160 -18.21 -2.73 -19.80
C ALA A 160 -16.76 -2.69 -19.33
N LEU A 161 -15.89 -3.42 -19.99
CA LEU A 161 -14.43 -3.40 -19.73
C LEU A 161 -13.79 -2.23 -20.48
N THR A 162 -13.04 -1.39 -19.78
CA THR A 162 -12.34 -0.23 -20.36
C THR A 162 -10.88 -0.16 -19.90
N ASP A 163 -10.11 0.72 -20.49
CA ASP A 163 -8.65 0.77 -20.38
C ASP A 163 -8.10 1.66 -19.25
N ALA A 164 -8.96 2.23 -18.41
CA ALA A 164 -8.52 3.11 -17.32
C ALA A 164 -7.50 2.45 -16.37
N TYR A 165 -7.54 1.13 -16.22
CA TYR A 165 -6.64 0.36 -15.33
C TYR A 165 -5.16 0.56 -15.65
N LYS A 166 -4.81 0.83 -16.91
CA LYS A 166 -3.43 1.00 -17.40
C LYS A 166 -2.93 2.45 -17.37
N THR A 167 -3.75 3.41 -16.95
CA THR A 167 -3.38 4.83 -16.94
C THR A 167 -2.28 5.09 -15.91
N PRO A 168 -1.08 5.57 -16.31
CA PRO A 168 -0.08 6.04 -15.35
C PRO A 168 -0.51 7.37 -14.74
N LEU A 169 -0.24 7.59 -13.47
CA LEU A 169 -0.58 8.82 -12.74
C LEU A 169 0.64 9.71 -12.48
N GLY A 170 1.84 9.26 -12.87
CA GLY A 170 3.09 9.98 -12.65
C GLY A 170 3.51 10.00 -11.17
N TYR A 171 3.08 9.04 -10.38
CA TYR A 171 3.56 8.88 -9.03
C TYR A 171 5.01 8.37 -9.00
N PRO A 172 5.79 8.69 -7.95
CA PRO A 172 7.17 8.25 -7.84
C PRO A 172 7.38 6.74 -8.03
N VAL A 173 6.47 5.92 -7.52
CA VAL A 173 6.40 4.48 -7.84
C VAL A 173 4.97 4.09 -8.16
N GLU A 174 4.80 3.20 -9.14
CA GLU A 174 3.48 2.69 -9.52
C GLU A 174 3.51 1.18 -9.79
N ILE A 175 2.39 0.53 -9.51
CA ILE A 175 2.09 -0.85 -9.94
C ILE A 175 0.92 -0.76 -10.92
N ILE A 176 1.15 -1.04 -12.20
CA ILE A 176 0.19 -0.87 -13.29
C ILE A 176 -0.09 -2.23 -13.94
N PRO A 177 -1.32 -2.77 -13.88
CA PRO A 177 -1.64 -4.02 -14.55
C PRO A 177 -1.47 -3.89 -16.06
N GLN A 178 -1.06 -4.97 -16.71
CA GLN A 178 -0.92 -5.04 -18.16
C GLN A 178 -2.19 -5.62 -18.83
N GLN A 179 -3.05 -6.25 -18.06
CA GLN A 179 -4.38 -6.69 -18.46
C GLN A 179 -5.42 -6.10 -17.52
N ASN A 180 -6.65 -5.96 -18.01
CA ASN A 180 -7.75 -5.58 -17.14
C ASN A 180 -8.01 -6.72 -16.13
N PRO A 181 -7.90 -6.47 -14.80
CA PRO A 181 -8.10 -7.52 -13.80
C PRO A 181 -9.50 -8.18 -13.89
N TYR A 182 -10.51 -7.45 -14.41
CA TYR A 182 -11.88 -7.93 -14.52
C TYR A 182 -12.14 -8.79 -15.76
N ASP A 183 -11.18 -8.85 -16.68
CA ASP A 183 -11.16 -9.81 -17.80
C ASP A 183 -10.43 -11.11 -17.42
N LEU A 184 -9.73 -11.11 -16.30
CA LEU A 184 -8.98 -12.26 -15.82
C LEU A 184 -9.84 -13.19 -14.96
N ARG A 185 -9.54 -14.48 -15.02
CA ARG A 185 -10.19 -15.54 -14.25
C ARG A 185 -9.20 -16.28 -13.36
N VAL A 186 -9.73 -16.95 -12.35
CA VAL A 186 -8.95 -17.89 -11.52
C VAL A 186 -8.18 -18.87 -12.42
N GLY A 187 -6.89 -19.05 -12.11
CA GLY A 187 -5.96 -19.87 -12.88
C GLY A 187 -5.13 -19.12 -13.92
N GLN A 188 -5.51 -17.91 -14.32
CA GLN A 188 -4.74 -17.05 -15.20
C GLN A 188 -3.64 -16.30 -14.46
N THR A 189 -2.76 -15.66 -15.20
CA THR A 189 -1.64 -14.87 -14.67
C THR A 189 -1.92 -13.39 -14.85
N LEU A 190 -1.85 -12.64 -13.77
CA LEU A 190 -1.81 -11.18 -13.79
C LEU A 190 -0.36 -10.74 -13.99
N GLU A 191 -0.13 -9.89 -14.97
CA GLU A 191 1.12 -9.17 -15.18
C GLU A 191 0.98 -7.74 -14.68
N VAL A 192 1.97 -7.26 -13.94
CA VAL A 192 2.01 -5.88 -13.45
C VAL A 192 3.35 -5.24 -13.81
N LEU A 193 3.30 -4.06 -14.39
CA LEU A 193 4.46 -3.19 -14.59
C LEU A 193 4.71 -2.41 -13.31
N CYS A 194 5.92 -2.52 -12.79
CA CYS A 194 6.42 -1.72 -11.66
C CYS A 194 7.33 -0.63 -12.19
N THR A 195 7.09 0.62 -11.79
CA THR A 195 7.89 1.77 -12.26
C THR A 195 8.45 2.59 -11.10
N LEU A 196 9.57 3.24 -11.35
CA LEU A 196 10.16 4.31 -10.54
C LEU A 196 10.33 5.54 -11.46
N ASP A 197 9.70 6.66 -11.12
CA ASP A 197 9.69 7.89 -11.90
C ASP A 197 9.35 7.64 -13.39
N GLY A 198 8.33 6.78 -13.61
CA GLY A 198 7.85 6.39 -14.94
C GLY A 198 8.73 5.39 -15.70
N ARG A 199 9.86 4.96 -15.15
CA ARG A 199 10.77 3.99 -15.78
C ARG A 199 10.59 2.59 -15.18
N PRO A 200 10.67 1.51 -15.98
CA PRO A 200 10.57 0.14 -15.48
C PRO A 200 11.59 -0.14 -14.37
N LEU A 201 11.11 -0.69 -13.25
CA LEU A 201 11.95 -1.19 -12.17
C LEU A 201 12.37 -2.63 -12.46
N VAL A 202 13.66 -2.85 -12.69
CA VAL A 202 14.23 -4.17 -12.94
C VAL A 202 14.62 -4.84 -11.61
N ASN A 203 14.37 -6.15 -11.51
CA ASN A 203 14.70 -6.98 -10.35
C ASN A 203 14.07 -6.52 -9.02
N GLN A 204 13.00 -5.70 -9.07
CA GLN A 204 12.25 -5.28 -7.88
C GLN A 204 11.49 -6.46 -7.28
N PHE A 205 11.63 -6.67 -5.96
CA PHE A 205 10.84 -7.69 -5.27
C PHE A 205 9.42 -7.16 -5.04
N VAL A 206 8.44 -7.97 -5.39
CA VAL A 206 7.00 -7.63 -5.36
C VAL A 206 6.27 -8.76 -4.66
N LEU A 207 5.34 -8.42 -3.78
CA LEU A 207 4.50 -9.36 -3.03
C LEU A 207 3.05 -9.27 -3.51
N ALA A 208 2.36 -10.40 -3.55
CA ALA A 208 0.91 -10.45 -3.76
C ALA A 208 0.24 -11.31 -2.70
N GLY A 209 -0.91 -10.86 -2.23
CA GLY A 209 -1.74 -11.56 -1.27
C GLY A 209 -3.23 -11.44 -1.61
N ARG A 210 -4.03 -12.24 -0.95
CA ARG A 210 -5.47 -12.34 -1.22
C ARG A 210 -6.25 -12.51 0.08
N GLU A 211 -7.39 -11.83 0.15
CA GLU A 211 -8.41 -12.08 1.18
C GLU A 211 -9.61 -12.80 0.57
N THR A 212 -10.02 -13.88 1.21
CA THR A 212 -11.24 -14.61 0.87
C THR A 212 -12.01 -14.92 2.14
N ARG A 213 -13.26 -14.48 2.22
CA ARG A 213 -14.14 -14.68 3.38
C ARG A 213 -13.48 -14.26 4.70
N GLY A 214 -12.80 -13.10 4.70
CA GLY A 214 -12.11 -12.53 5.87
C GLY A 214 -10.81 -13.24 6.28
N ARG A 215 -10.30 -14.21 5.49
CA ARG A 215 -9.03 -14.89 5.74
C ARG A 215 -7.99 -14.47 4.71
N MET A 216 -6.78 -14.13 5.20
CA MET A 216 -5.65 -13.82 4.36
C MET A 216 -4.97 -15.10 3.87
N SER A 217 -4.60 -15.14 2.58
CA SER A 217 -3.66 -16.13 2.07
C SER A 217 -2.24 -15.80 2.54
N ARG A 218 -1.34 -16.80 2.44
CA ARG A 218 0.09 -16.52 2.46
C ARG A 218 0.43 -15.65 1.24
N GLU A 219 1.30 -14.66 1.41
CA GLU A 219 1.85 -13.87 0.31
C GLU A 219 2.75 -14.71 -0.58
N THR A 220 2.74 -14.39 -1.86
CA THR A 220 3.67 -14.92 -2.87
C THR A 220 4.55 -13.81 -3.37
N GLY A 221 5.85 -14.07 -3.48
CA GLY A 221 6.83 -13.12 -3.99
C GLY A 221 7.20 -13.41 -5.44
N ALA A 222 7.45 -12.34 -6.20
CA ALA A 222 8.03 -12.40 -7.53
C ALA A 222 9.05 -11.26 -7.69
N ARG A 223 9.96 -11.39 -8.66
CA ARG A 223 10.82 -10.28 -9.08
C ARG A 223 10.40 -9.80 -10.45
N THR A 224 10.50 -8.50 -10.67
CA THR A 224 10.30 -7.92 -12.00
C THR A 224 11.43 -8.36 -12.93
N ASP A 225 11.06 -8.58 -14.18
CA ASP A 225 11.99 -8.88 -15.28
C ASP A 225 12.67 -7.61 -15.83
N ALA A 226 13.40 -7.74 -16.94
CA ALA A 226 14.10 -6.62 -17.60
C ALA A 226 13.13 -5.52 -18.10
N GLY A 227 11.86 -5.84 -18.31
CA GLY A 227 10.81 -4.89 -18.66
C GLY A 227 10.09 -4.28 -17.46
N GLY A 228 10.51 -4.61 -16.22
CA GLY A 228 9.82 -4.17 -14.99
C GLY A 228 8.53 -4.93 -14.69
N ILE A 229 8.31 -6.11 -15.31
CA ILE A 229 7.07 -6.89 -15.18
C ILE A 229 7.22 -7.97 -14.11
N ALA A 230 6.34 -7.95 -13.11
CA ALA A 230 6.13 -9.05 -12.18
C ALA A 230 4.85 -9.84 -12.55
N ARG A 231 4.87 -11.15 -12.30
CA ARG A 231 3.80 -12.08 -12.71
C ARG A 231 3.26 -12.85 -11.52
N PHE A 232 1.93 -12.87 -11.38
CA PHE A 232 1.23 -13.56 -10.29
C PHE A 232 0.11 -14.43 -10.82
N LYS A 233 0.15 -15.73 -10.49
CA LYS A 233 -0.96 -16.65 -10.79
C LYS A 233 -2.13 -16.37 -9.85
N LEU A 234 -3.30 -16.13 -10.42
CA LEU A 234 -4.54 -15.88 -9.68
C LEU A 234 -5.11 -17.22 -9.17
N VAL A 235 -4.62 -17.68 -8.02
CA VAL A 235 -4.92 -19.02 -7.47
C VAL A 235 -6.32 -19.15 -6.87
N GLY A 236 -7.15 -18.12 -6.93
CA GLY A 236 -8.54 -18.19 -6.44
C GLY A 236 -9.23 -16.82 -6.42
N ALA A 237 -10.55 -16.85 -6.33
CA ALA A 237 -11.39 -15.68 -6.18
C ALA A 237 -11.18 -14.97 -4.84
N GLY A 238 -11.46 -13.67 -4.79
CA GLY A 238 -11.35 -12.83 -3.61
C GLY A 238 -10.73 -11.46 -3.90
N LYS A 239 -10.51 -10.70 -2.84
CA LYS A 239 -9.85 -9.38 -2.91
C LYS A 239 -8.36 -9.55 -2.89
N TRP A 240 -7.72 -9.08 -3.94
CA TRP A 240 -6.28 -9.20 -4.15
C TRP A 240 -5.59 -7.87 -3.85
N TYR A 241 -4.35 -7.96 -3.40
CA TYR A 241 -3.42 -6.85 -3.44
C TYR A 241 -2.06 -7.30 -4.00
N VAL A 242 -1.39 -6.35 -4.61
CA VAL A 242 0.02 -6.43 -5.00
C VAL A 242 0.73 -5.26 -4.34
N LYS A 243 1.89 -5.49 -3.72
CA LYS A 243 2.66 -4.45 -3.06
C LYS A 243 4.15 -4.54 -3.36
N MET A 244 4.82 -3.39 -3.36
CA MET A 244 6.27 -3.30 -3.41
C MET A 244 6.77 -2.11 -2.60
N ILE A 245 8.01 -2.20 -2.15
CA ILE A 245 8.75 -1.10 -1.55
C ILE A 245 10.06 -0.95 -2.31
N ASN A 246 10.23 0.17 -2.98
CA ASN A 246 11.53 0.56 -3.52
C ASN A 246 12.27 1.36 -2.45
N MET A 247 13.37 0.82 -1.95
CA MET A 247 14.20 1.42 -0.89
C MET A 247 15.61 1.63 -1.39
N THR A 248 16.12 2.85 -1.22
CA THR A 248 17.48 3.24 -1.58
C THR A 248 18.21 3.79 -0.37
N PRO A 249 19.50 3.40 -0.16
CA PRO A 249 20.32 4.04 0.85
C PRO A 249 20.64 5.48 0.44
N VAL A 250 20.66 6.39 1.41
CA VAL A 250 21.02 7.80 1.20
C VAL A 250 22.41 8.01 1.77
N THR A 251 23.32 8.53 0.93
CA THR A 251 24.67 8.92 1.34
C THR A 251 24.72 10.43 1.58
N ASN A 252 25.35 10.84 2.68
CA ASN A 252 25.52 12.27 3.03
C ASN A 252 24.21 13.05 3.27
N GLY A 253 23.15 12.37 3.74
CA GLY A 253 21.86 12.96 4.07
C GLY A 253 21.54 12.87 5.56
N GLU A 254 20.44 13.53 5.97
CA GLU A 254 19.92 13.45 7.33
C GLU A 254 19.20 12.12 7.61
N VAL A 255 18.82 11.37 6.56
CA VAL A 255 18.19 10.06 6.63
C VAL A 255 19.12 8.98 6.10
N ASN A 256 18.97 7.74 6.57
CA ASN A 256 19.75 6.60 6.12
C ASN A 256 19.17 5.94 4.86
N TYR A 257 17.83 5.98 4.73
CA TYR A 257 17.12 5.39 3.61
C TYR A 257 15.98 6.30 3.14
N GLU A 258 15.73 6.27 1.83
CA GLU A 258 14.49 6.73 1.22
C GLU A 258 13.72 5.51 0.72
N SER A 259 12.42 5.42 1.09
CA SER A 259 11.54 4.37 0.58
C SER A 259 10.28 4.93 -0.08
N LYS A 260 9.89 4.30 -1.18
CA LYS A 260 8.68 4.58 -1.93
C LYS A 260 7.85 3.29 -2.00
N TRP A 261 6.65 3.35 -1.44
CA TRP A 261 5.75 2.21 -1.30
C TRP A 261 4.66 2.28 -2.35
N ALA A 262 4.39 1.18 -3.04
CA ALA A 262 3.24 1.08 -3.93
C ALA A 262 2.36 -0.10 -3.55
N THR A 263 1.04 0.11 -3.64
CA THR A 263 0.05 -0.98 -3.55
C THR A 263 -0.98 -0.85 -4.67
N LEU A 264 -1.41 -1.99 -5.19
CA LEU A 264 -2.51 -2.16 -6.13
C LEU A 264 -3.52 -3.11 -5.51
N THR A 265 -4.82 -2.75 -5.55
CA THR A 265 -5.90 -3.61 -5.07
C THR A 265 -7.00 -3.80 -6.12
N PHE A 266 -7.61 -4.98 -6.14
CA PHE A 266 -8.70 -5.36 -7.04
C PHE A 266 -9.41 -6.62 -6.51
N GLU A 267 -10.45 -7.10 -7.19
CA GLU A 267 -11.17 -8.32 -6.84
C GLU A 267 -11.30 -9.25 -8.04
N ILE A 268 -11.11 -10.56 -7.84
CA ILE A 268 -11.34 -11.63 -8.82
C ILE A 268 -12.52 -12.47 -8.38
N ARG A 269 -13.43 -12.80 -9.31
CA ARG A 269 -14.60 -13.70 -9.11
C ARG A 269 -14.38 -15.08 -9.68
#